data_d155320312c26130c81366271fedb539
#
_entry.id   d155320312c26130c81366271fedb539
#
_cell.length_a   1.000
_cell.length_b   1.000
_cell.length_c   1.000
_cell.angle_alpha   90.00
_cell.angle_beta   90.00
_cell.angle_gamma   90.00
#
_symmetry.space_group_name_H-M   'P 1'
#
loop_
_entity.id
_entity.type
_entity.pdbx_description
1 polymer ?
#
loop_
_entity_poly.entity_id
_entity_poly.type
_entity_poly.pdbx_seq_one_letter_code
_entity_poly.pdbx_strand_id
1 'polypeptide(L)'
;MKLDSIDSFVVGNPNPGIGGRYFIFIKLTTQCGISGYGEIYNASFGPHLVAAMAEEVFAQEMAGEDPFQIEKIWRRVYSRGFSQRPDITLMGVLSGLEIACWDIIGKATGQPVYNLLGGKLHHRLRSYSYLYPPEDAEAETFYADPDASAEIAARYIEEGFTAVKFDPAGAYTILDPHMPALEDI
;
A
#
# COMPACT_ATOMS: atom_id res chain seq x y z
N MET A 1 -26.55 -5.69 -4.83
CA MET A 1 -25.81 -5.79 -3.53
C MET A 1 -25.48 -4.38 -3.09
N LYS A 2 -25.49 -4.10 -1.77
CA LYS A 2 -25.23 -2.74 -1.27
C LYS A 2 -24.20 -2.77 -0.17
N LEU A 3 -23.27 -1.82 -0.18
CA LEU A 3 -22.32 -1.58 0.90
C LEU A 3 -23.05 -1.06 2.14
N ASP A 4 -22.72 -1.60 3.30
CA ASP A 4 -23.39 -1.34 4.57
C ASP A 4 -22.47 -0.65 5.57
N SER A 5 -21.25 -1.17 5.75
CA SER A 5 -20.32 -0.64 6.75
C SER A 5 -18.87 -0.74 6.33
N ILE A 6 -18.05 0.05 7.02
CA ILE A 6 -16.59 0.03 6.96
C ILE A 6 -16.03 -0.16 8.37
N ASP A 7 -15.02 -1.01 8.48
CA ASP A 7 -14.15 -1.13 9.66
C ASP A 7 -12.72 -0.78 9.24
N SER A 8 -12.03 0.08 9.99
CA SER A 8 -10.64 0.49 9.75
C SER A 8 -9.71 -0.10 10.81
N PHE A 9 -8.55 -0.60 10.39
CA PHE A 9 -7.55 -1.20 11.27
C PHE A 9 -6.19 -0.56 11.04
N VAL A 10 -5.64 0.04 12.08
CA VAL A 10 -4.25 0.50 12.08
C VAL A 10 -3.42 -0.54 12.81
N VAL A 11 -2.56 -1.22 12.06
CA VAL A 11 -1.72 -2.30 12.56
C VAL A 11 -0.29 -1.81 12.65
N GLY A 12 0.25 -1.74 13.87
CA GLY A 12 1.66 -1.41 14.07
C GLY A 12 2.56 -2.53 13.57
N ASN A 13 3.69 -2.15 12.98
CA ASN A 13 4.72 -3.08 12.57
C ASN A 13 5.91 -2.92 13.54
N PRO A 14 6.16 -3.91 14.41
CA PRO A 14 7.27 -3.81 15.37
C PRO A 14 8.62 -3.78 14.66
N ASN A 15 9.65 -3.33 15.38
CA ASN A 15 11.02 -3.36 14.84
C ASN A 15 11.39 -4.76 14.36
N PRO A 16 12.08 -4.87 13.22
CA PRO A 16 12.76 -3.84 12.43
C PRO A 16 11.87 -3.02 11.49
N GLY A 17 10.55 -3.17 11.51
CA GLY A 17 9.63 -2.34 10.74
C GLY A 17 9.72 -2.55 9.21
N ILE A 18 10.08 -3.76 8.79
CA ILE A 18 10.24 -4.12 7.37
C ILE A 18 8.94 -3.83 6.61
N GLY A 19 9.03 -3.04 5.55
CA GLY A 19 7.90 -2.63 4.74
C GLY A 19 7.15 -1.38 5.24
N GLY A 20 7.43 -0.90 6.44
CA GLY A 20 6.83 0.30 7.01
C GLY A 20 6.59 0.19 8.52
N ARG A 21 6.33 1.30 9.17
CA ARG A 21 6.08 1.36 10.62
C ARG A 21 4.68 0.90 11.02
N TYR A 22 3.75 0.93 10.08
CA TYR A 22 2.36 0.53 10.27
C TYR A 22 1.72 0.17 8.93
N PHE A 23 0.59 -0.55 9.00
CA PHE A 23 -0.27 -0.83 7.87
C PHE A 23 -1.70 -0.35 8.20
N ILE A 24 -2.42 0.10 7.18
CA ILE A 24 -3.81 0.53 7.32
C ILE A 24 -4.66 -0.41 6.46
N PHE A 25 -5.43 -1.25 7.13
CA PHE A 25 -6.40 -2.12 6.45
C PHE A 25 -7.80 -1.60 6.65
N ILE A 26 -8.64 -1.84 5.66
CA ILE A 26 -10.06 -1.61 5.73
C ILE A 26 -10.81 -2.90 5.41
N LYS A 27 -11.99 -3.01 6.00
CA LYS A 27 -12.95 -4.06 5.68
C LYS A 27 -14.26 -3.40 5.32
N LEU A 28 -14.75 -3.62 4.11
CA LEU A 28 -16.09 -3.25 3.70
C LEU A 28 -17.02 -4.44 3.88
N THR A 29 -18.22 -4.19 4.37
CA THR A 29 -19.25 -5.23 4.53
C THR A 29 -20.51 -4.81 3.79
N THR A 30 -21.13 -5.76 3.11
CA THR A 30 -22.39 -5.56 2.39
C THR A 30 -23.58 -5.95 3.24
N GLN A 31 -24.78 -5.43 2.91
CA GLN A 31 -26.04 -5.80 3.59
C GLN A 31 -26.34 -7.31 3.56
N CYS A 32 -25.80 -8.05 2.61
CA CYS A 32 -25.95 -9.51 2.55
C CYS A 32 -24.80 -10.27 3.25
N GLY A 33 -23.91 -9.58 3.98
CA GLY A 33 -22.86 -10.18 4.81
C GLY A 33 -21.56 -10.53 4.09
N ILE A 34 -21.42 -10.27 2.80
CA ILE A 34 -20.14 -10.45 2.11
C ILE A 34 -19.21 -9.31 2.50
N SER A 35 -18.01 -9.64 2.95
CA SER A 35 -16.97 -8.66 3.30
C SER A 35 -15.77 -8.75 2.37
N GLY A 36 -15.17 -7.60 2.06
CA GLY A 36 -13.91 -7.49 1.32
C GLY A 36 -12.90 -6.63 2.06
N TYR A 37 -11.63 -6.91 1.82
CA TYR A 37 -10.51 -6.25 2.47
C TYR A 37 -9.68 -5.46 1.46
N GLY A 38 -9.18 -4.31 1.91
CA GLY A 38 -8.24 -3.50 1.16
C GLY A 38 -7.16 -2.95 2.08
N GLU A 39 -6.05 -2.54 1.49
CA GLU A 39 -4.96 -1.88 2.18
C GLU A 39 -4.79 -0.47 1.63
N ILE A 40 -4.60 0.49 2.53
CA ILE A 40 -4.31 1.88 2.18
C ILE A 40 -2.83 2.12 2.39
N TYR A 41 -2.13 2.46 1.31
CA TYR A 41 -0.76 2.97 1.39
C TYR A 41 -0.79 4.49 1.43
N ASN A 42 -0.27 5.07 2.50
CA ASN A 42 -0.14 6.51 2.65
C ASN A 42 1.03 6.87 3.56
N ALA A 43 1.90 7.75 3.10
CA ALA A 43 3.08 8.19 3.83
C ALA A 43 2.99 9.66 4.31
N SER A 44 2.01 10.43 3.84
CA SER A 44 1.96 11.88 4.08
C SER A 44 1.40 12.26 5.44
N PHE A 45 0.55 11.42 6.04
CA PHE A 45 -0.14 11.70 7.29
C PHE A 45 -0.11 10.50 8.23
N GLY A 46 -0.38 10.75 9.52
CA GLY A 46 -0.49 9.67 10.50
C GLY A 46 -1.63 8.69 10.17
N PRO A 47 -1.48 7.40 10.50
CA PRO A 47 -2.38 6.34 10.05
C PRO A 47 -3.82 6.51 10.55
N HIS A 48 -4.02 7.04 11.75
CA HIS A 48 -5.37 7.25 12.30
C HIS A 48 -6.14 8.35 11.55
N LEU A 49 -5.44 9.39 11.06
CA LEU A 49 -6.07 10.41 10.23
C LEU A 49 -6.49 9.84 8.88
N VAL A 50 -5.66 8.99 8.30
CA VAL A 50 -5.96 8.33 7.01
C VAL A 50 -7.12 7.34 7.16
N ALA A 51 -7.17 6.59 8.25
CA ALA A 51 -8.30 5.72 8.59
C ALA A 51 -9.61 6.51 8.70
N ALA A 52 -9.61 7.62 9.44
CA ALA A 52 -10.77 8.50 9.55
C ALA A 52 -11.20 9.10 8.20
N MET A 53 -10.25 9.43 7.32
CA MET A 53 -10.54 9.88 5.96
C MET A 53 -11.23 8.77 5.13
N ALA A 54 -10.82 7.51 5.29
CA ALA A 54 -11.46 6.40 4.61
C ALA A 54 -12.92 6.21 5.07
N GLU A 55 -13.18 6.35 6.36
CA GLU A 55 -14.52 6.29 6.92
C GLU A 55 -15.41 7.44 6.42
N GLU A 56 -14.86 8.64 6.33
CA GLU A 56 -15.56 9.82 5.78
C GLU A 56 -15.88 9.65 4.30
N VAL A 57 -14.93 9.20 3.48
CA VAL A 57 -15.14 8.92 2.05
C VAL A 57 -16.19 7.83 1.86
N PHE A 58 -16.12 6.77 2.66
CA PHE A 58 -17.13 5.71 2.64
C PHE A 58 -18.52 6.26 2.94
N ALA A 59 -18.67 7.01 4.03
CA ALA A 59 -19.97 7.55 4.46
C ALA A 59 -20.59 8.47 3.41
N GLN A 60 -19.79 9.28 2.74
CA GLN A 60 -20.26 10.27 1.78
C GLN A 60 -20.52 9.71 0.39
N GLU A 61 -19.70 8.74 -0.07
CA GLU A 61 -19.67 8.36 -1.48
C GLU A 61 -20.01 6.88 -1.75
N MET A 62 -19.93 6.03 -0.72
CA MET A 62 -20.02 4.58 -0.92
C MET A 62 -21.15 3.90 -0.16
N ALA A 63 -21.57 4.43 0.99
CA ALA A 63 -22.63 3.84 1.79
C ALA A 63 -23.93 3.67 0.98
N GLY A 64 -24.46 2.44 0.94
CA GLY A 64 -25.64 2.10 0.15
C GLY A 64 -25.41 1.93 -1.36
N GLU A 65 -24.20 2.16 -1.86
CA GLU A 65 -23.87 1.91 -3.27
C GLU A 65 -23.62 0.42 -3.53
N ASP A 66 -23.71 0.04 -4.78
CA ASP A 66 -23.37 -1.33 -5.21
C ASP A 66 -21.86 -1.44 -5.46
N PRO A 67 -21.13 -2.36 -4.78
CA PRO A 67 -19.70 -2.55 -5.00
C PRO A 67 -19.33 -2.89 -6.45
N PHE A 68 -20.25 -3.38 -7.26
CA PHE A 68 -20.03 -3.57 -8.70
C PHE A 68 -19.93 -2.25 -9.50
N GLN A 69 -20.33 -1.15 -8.91
CA GLN A 69 -20.26 0.19 -9.55
C GLN A 69 -18.95 0.91 -9.25
N ILE A 70 -17.81 0.17 -9.31
CA ILE A 70 -16.48 0.70 -8.96
C ILE A 70 -16.17 1.98 -9.71
N GLU A 71 -16.35 1.99 -11.03
CA GLU A 71 -16.07 3.16 -11.86
C GLU A 71 -16.90 4.39 -11.46
N LYS A 72 -18.17 4.19 -11.09
CA LYS A 72 -19.03 5.27 -10.60
C LYS A 72 -18.50 5.84 -9.28
N ILE A 73 -18.15 4.96 -8.34
CA ILE A 73 -17.61 5.34 -7.04
C ILE A 73 -16.29 6.09 -7.24
N TRP A 74 -15.39 5.51 -8.05
CA TRP A 74 -14.08 6.09 -8.35
C TRP A 74 -14.20 7.50 -8.91
N ARG A 75 -15.07 7.70 -9.90
CA ARG A 75 -15.27 9.02 -10.51
C ARG A 75 -15.87 10.03 -9.56
N ARG A 76 -16.78 9.64 -8.68
CA ARG A 76 -17.37 10.53 -7.68
C ARG A 76 -16.31 11.06 -6.72
N VAL A 77 -15.43 10.18 -6.23
CA VAL A 77 -14.33 10.57 -5.33
C VAL A 77 -13.28 11.40 -6.08
N TYR A 78 -12.85 10.94 -7.26
CA TYR A 78 -11.81 11.59 -8.06
C TYR A 78 -12.23 12.97 -8.58
N SER A 79 -13.46 13.11 -9.04
CA SER A 79 -13.97 14.31 -9.72
C SER A 79 -14.83 15.19 -8.82
N ARG A 80 -14.71 15.06 -7.51
CA ARG A 80 -15.52 15.80 -6.56
C ARG A 80 -15.19 17.30 -6.63
N GLY A 81 -16.05 18.04 -7.31
CA GLY A 81 -15.94 19.48 -7.46
C GLY A 81 -14.95 19.91 -8.54
N PHE A 82 -15.35 20.92 -9.24
CA PHE A 82 -14.64 21.49 -10.40
C PHE A 82 -13.30 22.15 -10.03
N SER A 83 -13.16 22.71 -8.82
CA SER A 83 -11.93 23.38 -8.36
C SER A 83 -11.02 22.51 -7.48
N GLN A 84 -11.51 21.34 -7.06
CA GLN A 84 -10.76 20.43 -6.21
C GLN A 84 -10.05 19.36 -7.05
N ARG A 85 -8.81 19.10 -6.72
CA ARG A 85 -8.02 18.04 -7.32
C ARG A 85 -7.74 16.99 -6.28
N PRO A 86 -7.88 15.71 -6.59
CA PRO A 86 -7.45 14.67 -5.67
C PRO A 86 -5.94 14.75 -5.49
N ASP A 87 -5.51 14.63 -4.26
CA ASP A 87 -4.11 14.48 -3.90
C ASP A 87 -3.75 13.01 -3.70
N ILE A 88 -2.46 12.76 -3.48
CA ILE A 88 -1.95 11.40 -3.30
C ILE A 88 -2.56 10.70 -2.07
N THR A 89 -2.93 11.44 -1.03
CA THR A 89 -3.57 10.89 0.18
C THR A 89 -4.96 10.36 -0.13
N LEU A 90 -5.78 11.18 -0.78
CA LEU A 90 -7.12 10.78 -1.20
C LEU A 90 -7.06 9.61 -2.18
N MET A 91 -6.09 9.61 -3.10
CA MET A 91 -5.91 8.50 -4.04
C MET A 91 -5.50 7.20 -3.35
N GLY A 92 -4.65 7.27 -2.33
CA GLY A 92 -4.32 6.11 -1.48
C GLY A 92 -5.55 5.55 -0.76
N VAL A 93 -6.37 6.41 -0.18
CA VAL A 93 -7.64 6.02 0.45
C VAL A 93 -8.58 5.36 -0.55
N LEU A 94 -8.80 6.00 -1.69
CA LEU A 94 -9.68 5.48 -2.74
C LEU A 94 -9.19 4.11 -3.25
N SER A 95 -7.89 3.94 -3.43
CA SER A 95 -7.30 2.67 -3.84
C SER A 95 -7.62 1.54 -2.85
N GLY A 96 -7.46 1.76 -1.55
CA GLY A 96 -7.81 0.77 -0.54
C GLY A 96 -9.29 0.40 -0.55
N LEU A 97 -10.18 1.39 -0.70
CA LEU A 97 -11.63 1.18 -0.81
C LEU A 97 -11.99 0.39 -2.09
N GLU A 98 -11.34 0.71 -3.21
CA GLU A 98 -11.52 -0.01 -4.48
C GLU A 98 -11.07 -1.47 -4.39
N ILE A 99 -9.91 -1.73 -3.80
CA ILE A 99 -9.40 -3.09 -3.57
C ILE A 99 -10.42 -3.91 -2.76
N ALA A 100 -10.99 -3.33 -1.71
CA ALA A 100 -12.02 -4.01 -0.92
C ALA A 100 -13.29 -4.31 -1.74
N CYS A 101 -13.70 -3.43 -2.65
CA CYS A 101 -14.80 -3.70 -3.58
C CYS A 101 -14.46 -4.87 -4.54
N TRP A 102 -13.26 -4.92 -5.10
CA TRP A 102 -12.83 -6.04 -5.93
C TRP A 102 -12.83 -7.38 -5.17
N ASP A 103 -12.41 -7.38 -3.90
CA ASP A 103 -12.47 -8.57 -3.06
C ASP A 103 -13.92 -9.03 -2.81
N ILE A 104 -14.86 -8.08 -2.57
CA ILE A 104 -16.31 -8.39 -2.48
C ILE A 104 -16.80 -9.01 -3.79
N ILE A 105 -16.48 -8.40 -4.93
CA ILE A 105 -16.92 -8.89 -6.25
C ILE A 105 -16.38 -10.29 -6.52
N GLY A 106 -15.11 -10.53 -6.23
CA GLY A 106 -14.49 -11.85 -6.36
C GLY A 106 -15.23 -12.91 -5.53
N LYS A 107 -15.51 -12.61 -4.26
CA LYS A 107 -16.27 -13.49 -3.37
C LYS A 107 -17.71 -13.69 -3.84
N ALA A 108 -18.38 -12.64 -4.26
CA ALA A 108 -19.77 -12.71 -4.74
C ALA A 108 -19.92 -13.52 -6.03
N THR A 109 -18.92 -13.48 -6.90
CA THR A 109 -18.92 -14.21 -8.18
C THR A 109 -18.23 -15.57 -8.13
N GLY A 110 -17.58 -15.90 -7.00
CA GLY A 110 -16.78 -17.12 -6.86
C GLY A 110 -15.55 -17.13 -7.76
N GLN A 111 -15.02 -15.96 -8.11
CA GLN A 111 -13.87 -15.79 -9.00
C GLN A 111 -12.71 -15.10 -8.30
N PRO A 112 -11.47 -15.54 -8.51
CA PRO A 112 -10.32 -14.75 -8.08
C PRO A 112 -10.24 -13.44 -8.87
N VAL A 113 -9.78 -12.37 -8.23
CA VAL A 113 -9.75 -11.02 -8.82
C VAL A 113 -8.99 -10.99 -10.16
N TYR A 114 -7.91 -11.74 -10.29
CA TYR A 114 -7.17 -11.78 -11.56
C TYR A 114 -8.00 -12.29 -12.76
N ASN A 115 -8.98 -13.16 -12.55
CA ASN A 115 -9.91 -13.57 -13.61
C ASN A 115 -10.83 -12.42 -14.03
N LEU A 116 -11.27 -11.61 -13.07
CA LEU A 116 -12.11 -10.44 -13.33
C LEU A 116 -11.35 -9.32 -14.05
N LEU A 117 -10.03 -9.28 -13.89
CA LEU A 117 -9.12 -8.32 -14.51
C LEU A 117 -8.49 -8.79 -15.83
N GLY A 118 -8.99 -9.88 -16.42
CA GLY A 118 -8.54 -10.34 -17.73
C GLY A 118 -7.77 -11.67 -17.73
N GLY A 119 -7.65 -12.34 -16.58
CA GLY A 119 -7.08 -13.67 -16.46
C GLY A 119 -5.64 -13.71 -15.94
N LYS A 120 -5.18 -14.92 -15.69
CA LYS A 120 -3.84 -15.16 -15.14
C LYS A 120 -2.80 -15.21 -16.25
N LEU A 121 -1.89 -14.25 -16.26
CA LEU A 121 -0.77 -14.21 -17.21
C LEU A 121 0.41 -15.08 -16.74
N HIS A 122 0.74 -15.04 -15.44
CA HIS A 122 1.85 -15.77 -14.87
C HIS A 122 1.42 -16.63 -13.68
N HIS A 123 1.97 -17.85 -13.58
CA HIS A 123 1.77 -18.75 -12.43
C HIS A 123 2.73 -18.45 -11.28
N ARG A 124 3.88 -17.85 -11.59
CA ARG A 124 4.93 -17.45 -10.65
C ARG A 124 5.44 -16.07 -11.06
N LEU A 125 5.58 -15.20 -10.09
CA LEU A 125 6.15 -13.87 -10.29
C LEU A 125 7.55 -13.85 -9.67
N ARG A 126 8.51 -13.24 -10.37
CA ARG A 126 9.80 -12.90 -9.79
C ARG A 126 9.60 -11.79 -8.79
N SER A 127 10.01 -12.02 -7.55
CA SER A 127 10.05 -10.98 -6.53
C SER A 127 11.48 -10.51 -6.29
N TYR A 128 11.60 -9.34 -5.69
CA TYR A 128 12.85 -8.83 -5.12
C TYR A 128 12.60 -8.49 -3.64
N SER A 129 13.67 -8.45 -2.86
CA SER A 129 13.65 -7.87 -1.52
C SER A 129 14.40 -6.53 -1.53
N TYR A 130 13.92 -5.57 -0.76
CA TYR A 130 14.70 -4.40 -0.41
C TYR A 130 15.78 -4.84 0.58
N LEU A 131 16.98 -4.25 0.51
CA LEU A 131 18.02 -4.49 1.50
C LEU A 131 17.69 -3.71 2.78
N TYR A 132 17.28 -4.43 3.80
CA TYR A 132 16.98 -3.84 5.11
C TYR A 132 18.17 -4.05 6.07
N PRO A 133 18.49 -3.05 6.90
CA PRO A 133 19.49 -3.22 7.93
C PRO A 133 19.08 -4.34 8.90
N PRO A 134 20.06 -5.04 9.51
CA PRO A 134 19.80 -5.89 10.64
C PRO A 134 19.10 -5.15 11.78
N GLU A 135 18.43 -5.88 12.67
CA GLU A 135 17.59 -5.32 13.74
C GLU A 135 18.38 -4.41 14.70
N ASP A 136 19.65 -4.66 14.87
CA ASP A 136 20.60 -3.96 15.75
C ASP A 136 21.45 -2.91 15.03
N ALA A 137 21.30 -2.74 13.72
CA ALA A 137 22.06 -1.78 12.93
C ALA A 137 21.29 -0.45 12.75
N GLU A 138 22.04 0.66 12.87
CA GLU A 138 21.52 1.97 12.51
C GLU A 138 21.41 2.09 10.98
N ALA A 139 20.23 2.49 10.51
CA ALA A 139 19.92 2.53 9.08
C ALA A 139 20.88 3.43 8.28
N GLU A 140 21.22 4.59 8.82
CA GLU A 140 22.12 5.55 8.17
C GLU A 140 23.52 4.94 7.94
N THR A 141 24.06 4.26 8.95
CA THR A 141 25.36 3.60 8.87
C THR A 141 25.31 2.42 7.89
N PHE A 142 24.24 1.61 7.95
CA PHE A 142 24.07 0.46 7.07
C PHE A 142 24.05 0.84 5.59
N TYR A 143 23.28 1.86 5.22
CA TYR A 143 23.18 2.27 3.82
C TYR A 143 24.43 3.00 3.30
N ALA A 144 25.25 3.53 4.19
CA ALA A 144 26.55 4.12 3.86
C ALA A 144 27.68 3.09 3.76
N ASP A 145 27.45 1.84 4.19
CA ASP A 145 28.44 0.77 4.19
C ASP A 145 28.14 -0.23 3.06
N PRO A 146 28.93 -0.22 1.95
CA PRO A 146 28.71 -1.12 0.84
C PRO A 146 28.97 -2.60 1.19
N ASP A 147 29.87 -2.88 2.13
CA ASP A 147 30.18 -4.27 2.54
C ASP A 147 29.00 -4.85 3.34
N ALA A 148 28.42 -4.09 4.27
CA ALA A 148 27.23 -4.50 5.00
C ALA A 148 26.04 -4.74 4.06
N SER A 149 25.83 -3.89 3.08
CA SER A 149 24.79 -4.05 2.04
C SER A 149 25.04 -5.30 1.19
N ALA A 150 26.31 -5.58 0.82
CA ALA A 150 26.67 -6.75 0.04
C ALA A 150 26.44 -8.06 0.82
N GLU A 151 26.73 -8.09 2.12
CA GLU A 151 26.47 -9.26 2.97
C GLU A 151 24.98 -9.59 3.06
N ILE A 152 24.13 -8.60 3.23
CA ILE A 152 22.67 -8.79 3.22
C ILE A 152 22.17 -9.25 1.84
N ALA A 153 22.71 -8.69 0.77
CA ALA A 153 22.36 -9.12 -0.58
C ALA A 153 22.75 -10.60 -0.82
N ALA A 154 23.95 -11.02 -0.38
CA ALA A 154 24.38 -12.41 -0.46
C ALA A 154 23.43 -13.35 0.30
N ARG A 155 23.02 -12.98 1.51
CA ARG A 155 22.07 -13.76 2.30
C ARG A 155 20.72 -13.90 1.56
N TYR A 156 20.18 -12.86 0.98
CA TYR A 156 18.93 -12.94 0.24
C TYR A 156 19.04 -13.80 -1.03
N ILE A 157 20.21 -13.84 -1.67
CA ILE A 157 20.46 -14.77 -2.79
C ILE A 157 20.44 -16.23 -2.28
N GLU A 158 21.02 -16.52 -1.14
CA GLU A 158 20.97 -17.86 -0.51
C GLU A 158 19.54 -18.25 -0.12
N GLU A 159 18.71 -17.30 0.29
CA GLU A 159 17.26 -17.49 0.54
C GLU A 159 16.44 -17.70 -0.73
N GLY A 160 17.04 -17.53 -1.92
CA GLY A 160 16.43 -17.80 -3.22
C GLY A 160 15.92 -16.56 -3.97
N PHE A 161 16.17 -15.35 -3.47
CA PHE A 161 15.90 -14.14 -4.24
C PHE A 161 16.88 -14.03 -5.42
N THR A 162 16.38 -13.60 -6.58
CA THR A 162 17.18 -13.37 -7.78
C THR A 162 17.33 -11.89 -8.12
N ALA A 163 16.80 -11.03 -7.28
CA ALA A 163 16.91 -9.58 -7.38
C ALA A 163 16.83 -8.97 -5.98
N VAL A 164 17.55 -7.89 -5.79
CA VAL A 164 17.50 -7.03 -4.60
C VAL A 164 17.32 -5.58 -5.02
N LYS A 165 16.81 -4.76 -4.12
CA LYS A 165 16.67 -3.32 -4.29
C LYS A 165 17.34 -2.60 -3.13
N PHE A 166 18.05 -1.52 -3.41
CA PHE A 166 18.66 -0.66 -2.40
C PHE A 166 18.84 0.76 -2.93
N ASP A 167 19.07 1.69 -2.03
CA ASP A 167 19.37 3.08 -2.35
C ASP A 167 20.87 3.32 -2.08
N PRO A 168 21.71 3.40 -3.13
CA PRO A 168 23.16 3.49 -2.97
C PRO A 168 23.63 4.83 -2.36
N ALA A 169 22.79 5.85 -2.45
CA ALA A 169 23.06 7.18 -1.88
C ALA A 169 22.77 7.29 -0.37
N GLY A 170 22.27 6.21 0.27
CA GLY A 170 21.87 6.23 1.66
C GLY A 170 20.58 6.99 1.93
N ALA A 171 20.29 7.19 3.22
CA ALA A 171 19.15 7.99 3.66
C ALA A 171 19.46 9.47 3.51
N TYR A 172 18.68 10.20 2.74
CA TYR A 172 18.80 11.64 2.61
C TYR A 172 17.44 12.33 2.83
N THR A 173 17.48 13.59 3.19
CA THR A 173 16.30 14.46 3.24
C THR A 173 16.53 15.69 2.37
N ILE A 174 15.45 16.32 1.90
CA ILE A 174 15.55 17.58 1.12
C ILE A 174 16.16 18.74 1.92
N LEU A 175 16.31 18.56 3.23
CA LEU A 175 16.93 19.54 4.13
C LEU A 175 18.40 19.20 4.41
N ASP A 176 18.90 18.07 3.91
CA ASP A 176 20.28 17.68 4.06
C ASP A 176 21.16 18.53 3.11
N PRO A 177 22.06 19.38 3.66
CA PRO A 177 22.98 20.15 2.84
C PRO A 177 24.09 19.28 2.21
N HIS A 178 24.20 18.04 2.62
CA HIS A 178 25.22 17.07 2.20
C HIS A 178 24.65 16.01 1.28
N MET A 179 23.68 16.37 0.42
CA MET A 179 23.27 15.45 -0.63
C MET A 179 24.51 14.95 -1.36
N PRO A 180 24.69 13.62 -1.51
CA PRO A 180 25.87 13.08 -2.16
C PRO A 180 26.00 13.66 -3.57
N ALA A 181 27.22 14.08 -3.93
CA ALA A 181 27.51 14.49 -5.30
C ALA A 181 27.38 13.27 -6.22
N LEU A 182 27.17 13.50 -7.51
CA LEU A 182 27.07 12.42 -8.49
C LEU A 182 28.32 11.53 -8.52
N GLU A 183 29.47 12.10 -8.14
CA GLU A 183 30.75 11.42 -8.03
C GLU A 183 30.82 10.46 -6.82
N ASP A 184 29.93 10.62 -5.84
CA ASP A 184 29.89 9.81 -4.61
C ASP A 184 28.93 8.61 -4.74
N ILE A 185 28.17 8.53 -5.84
CA ILE A 185 27.22 7.47 -6.15
C ILE A 185 27.83 6.47 -7.15
#